data_3fb1eec541089e169e162a3cfd7ffb1a
#
_entry.id   3fb1eec541089e169e162a3cfd7ffb1a
#
_cell.length_a   1.000
_cell.length_b   1.000
_cell.length_c   1.000
_cell.angle_alpha   90.00
_cell.angle_beta   90.00
_cell.angle_gamma   90.00
#
_symmetry.space_group_name_H-M   'P 1'
#
loop_
_entity.id
_entity.type
_entity.pdbx_description
1 polymer ?
#
loop_
_entity_poly.entity_id
_entity_poly.type
_entity_poly.pdbx_seq_one_letter_code
_entity_poly.pdbx_strand_id
1 'polypeptide(L)'
;MAKAKFERNKPHVNIGTIGHVDHGKTTLTAAITKTLHERYQLGEAVDFANIDKAPEERERGITISTAHVEYETPNRHYAHVACPGHAEYDKNMITGAAQMDGAILVCSATDGPMPQTREHILLSRQVGVPYIVVFLNKCDMVDDEELLELVEMEVRDLLNEYEFPGDDTPIIRGSALMALENPASEWGDKIVELFEQIDAYIPEPERDVDKNFLMPVEDVFSITGRGTVATGRVERGILKVQDEVEIVGLAEEPRKVVVTGVEMFRKLLDQAQAGDNIGALIRGVQRNEIERGQVMAKPGTVKPHTKFMAEVYVLKKEEGGRHTPFFDGYRPQFYFRTTDVTGACKLPDGIEMVMPGDNVTMTVELINSIAIEEGLRFAIREGGRTVASGVVASIVE
;
A
#
# COMPACT_ATOMS: atom_id res chain seq x y z
N MET A 1 -15.44 21.26 -20.15
CA MET A 1 -16.32 21.21 -18.98
C MET A 1 -15.49 21.51 -17.75
N ALA A 2 -16.02 22.26 -16.76
CA ALA A 2 -15.36 22.43 -15.49
C ALA A 2 -15.32 21.08 -14.74
N LYS A 3 -14.17 20.73 -14.13
CA LYS A 3 -14.08 19.53 -13.30
C LYS A 3 -14.99 19.67 -12.07
N ALA A 4 -15.63 18.57 -11.65
CA ALA A 4 -16.41 18.54 -10.44
C ALA A 4 -15.51 18.79 -9.22
N LYS A 5 -16.08 19.34 -8.16
CA LYS A 5 -15.42 19.52 -6.87
C LYS A 5 -15.67 18.30 -6.00
N PHE A 6 -14.65 17.84 -5.27
CA PHE A 6 -14.80 16.76 -4.30
C PHE A 6 -15.51 17.30 -3.05
N GLU A 7 -16.53 16.61 -2.60
CA GLU A 7 -17.26 16.93 -1.37
C GLU A 7 -17.01 15.86 -0.31
N ARG A 8 -16.58 16.28 0.89
CA ARG A 8 -16.29 15.38 2.03
C ARG A 8 -17.56 15.18 2.85
N ASN A 9 -18.43 14.28 2.39
CA ASN A 9 -19.71 14.01 3.07
C ASN A 9 -19.67 12.78 3.97
N LYS A 10 -18.62 11.97 3.86
CA LYS A 10 -18.44 10.70 4.58
C LYS A 10 -17.00 10.53 5.06
N PRO A 11 -16.78 9.73 6.12
CA PRO A 11 -15.44 9.30 6.48
C PRO A 11 -14.72 8.65 5.31
N HIS A 12 -13.43 8.94 5.15
CA HIS A 12 -12.60 8.42 4.07
C HIS A 12 -11.66 7.33 4.59
N VAL A 13 -11.69 6.17 3.93
CA VAL A 13 -10.87 5.00 4.27
C VAL A 13 -10.12 4.52 3.03
N ASN A 14 -8.82 4.28 3.18
CA ASN A 14 -8.00 3.65 2.15
C ASN A 14 -7.99 2.15 2.38
N ILE A 15 -8.51 1.39 1.42
CA ILE A 15 -8.50 -0.06 1.45
C ILE A 15 -7.83 -0.58 0.20
N GLY A 16 -7.34 -1.81 0.21
CA GLY A 16 -6.80 -2.40 -1.01
C GLY A 16 -6.89 -3.91 -1.02
N THR A 17 -6.71 -4.48 -2.21
CA THR A 17 -6.67 -5.93 -2.39
C THR A 17 -5.24 -6.44 -2.42
N ILE A 18 -4.97 -7.47 -1.63
CA ILE A 18 -3.71 -8.22 -1.55
C ILE A 18 -3.98 -9.71 -1.76
N GLY A 19 -2.96 -10.49 -2.05
CA GLY A 19 -3.08 -11.94 -2.24
C GLY A 19 -2.39 -12.42 -3.52
N HIS A 20 -2.40 -13.73 -3.73
CA HIS A 20 -1.68 -14.39 -4.83
C HIS A 20 -2.17 -13.97 -6.23
N VAL A 21 -1.33 -14.13 -7.24
CA VAL A 21 -1.73 -14.00 -8.65
C VAL A 21 -2.88 -14.99 -8.95
N ASP A 22 -3.78 -14.62 -9.84
CA ASP A 22 -4.96 -15.41 -10.26
C ASP A 22 -5.99 -15.76 -9.17
N HIS A 23 -5.84 -15.24 -7.93
CA HIS A 23 -6.86 -15.38 -6.90
C HIS A 23 -8.08 -14.44 -7.10
N GLY A 24 -8.05 -13.56 -8.12
CA GLY A 24 -9.18 -12.75 -8.54
C GLY A 24 -9.27 -11.37 -7.91
N LYS A 25 -8.15 -10.76 -7.50
CA LYS A 25 -8.10 -9.41 -6.90
C LYS A 25 -8.72 -8.34 -7.81
N THR A 26 -8.32 -8.27 -9.07
CA THR A 26 -8.84 -7.28 -10.04
C THR A 26 -10.31 -7.53 -10.34
N THR A 27 -10.72 -8.81 -10.46
CA THR A 27 -12.12 -9.21 -10.64
C THR A 27 -12.96 -8.77 -9.44
N LEU A 28 -12.46 -8.96 -8.21
CA LEU A 28 -13.14 -8.51 -7.00
C LEU A 28 -13.27 -6.99 -6.98
N THR A 29 -12.23 -6.25 -7.34
CA THR A 29 -12.30 -4.77 -7.41
C THR A 29 -13.37 -4.31 -8.40
N ALA A 30 -13.46 -4.92 -9.57
CA ALA A 30 -14.52 -4.63 -10.55
C ALA A 30 -15.92 -5.00 -10.02
N ALA A 31 -16.05 -6.17 -9.39
CA ALA A 31 -17.30 -6.63 -8.78
C ALA A 31 -17.78 -5.67 -7.67
N ILE A 32 -16.86 -5.18 -6.83
CA ILE A 32 -17.16 -4.21 -5.77
C ILE A 32 -17.75 -2.94 -6.36
N THR A 33 -17.07 -2.31 -7.31
CA THR A 33 -17.53 -1.03 -7.88
C THR A 33 -18.90 -1.18 -8.55
N LYS A 34 -19.09 -2.27 -9.30
CA LYS A 34 -20.36 -2.54 -10.00
C LYS A 34 -21.48 -2.84 -9.01
N THR A 35 -21.26 -3.73 -8.04
CA THR A 35 -22.28 -4.12 -7.06
C THR A 35 -22.73 -2.95 -6.20
N LEU A 36 -21.77 -2.17 -5.66
CA LEU A 36 -22.11 -1.01 -4.83
C LEU A 36 -22.84 0.07 -5.63
N HIS A 37 -22.43 0.31 -6.90
CA HIS A 37 -23.11 1.22 -7.79
C HIS A 37 -24.58 0.79 -8.04
N GLU A 38 -24.79 -0.48 -8.40
CA GLU A 38 -26.14 -0.98 -8.69
C GLU A 38 -27.05 -1.05 -7.45
N ARG A 39 -26.49 -1.43 -6.28
CA ARG A 39 -27.25 -1.58 -5.04
C ARG A 39 -27.59 -0.26 -4.37
N TYR A 40 -26.66 0.70 -4.37
CA TYR A 40 -26.80 1.94 -3.63
C TYR A 40 -26.95 3.18 -4.50
N GLN A 41 -26.76 3.06 -5.83
CA GLN A 41 -26.72 4.19 -6.77
C GLN A 41 -25.65 5.22 -6.40
N LEU A 42 -24.53 4.76 -5.82
CA LEU A 42 -23.41 5.56 -5.38
C LEU A 42 -22.15 5.24 -6.20
N GLY A 43 -21.30 6.26 -6.44
CA GLY A 43 -20.07 6.10 -7.21
C GLY A 43 -20.29 5.76 -8.69
N GLU A 44 -19.27 5.23 -9.32
CA GLU A 44 -19.28 4.78 -10.71
C GLU A 44 -18.84 3.32 -10.79
N ALA A 45 -19.48 2.52 -11.63
CA ALA A 45 -19.01 1.18 -11.96
C ALA A 45 -17.75 1.28 -12.83
N VAL A 46 -16.70 0.58 -12.44
CA VAL A 46 -15.43 0.55 -13.18
C VAL A 46 -15.25 -0.82 -13.82
N ASP A 47 -15.15 -0.82 -15.15
CA ASP A 47 -14.88 -2.05 -15.88
C ASP A 47 -13.49 -2.61 -15.54
N PHE A 48 -13.37 -3.93 -15.55
CA PHE A 48 -12.12 -4.65 -15.35
C PHE A 48 -10.97 -4.07 -16.19
N ALA A 49 -11.21 -3.83 -17.50
CA ALA A 49 -10.23 -3.25 -18.43
C ALA A 49 -9.81 -1.81 -18.10
N ASN A 50 -10.51 -1.13 -17.19
CA ASN A 50 -10.18 0.22 -16.74
C ASN A 50 -9.44 0.23 -15.39
N ILE A 51 -9.29 -0.91 -14.73
CA ILE A 51 -8.45 -1.09 -13.54
C ILE A 51 -7.01 -1.33 -14.01
N ASP A 52 -6.78 -2.39 -14.79
CA ASP A 52 -5.48 -2.70 -15.41
C ASP A 52 -5.38 -1.96 -16.76
N LYS A 53 -4.78 -0.76 -16.73
CA LYS A 53 -4.82 0.18 -17.87
C LYS A 53 -3.66 0.03 -18.85
N ALA A 54 -2.49 -0.40 -18.36
CA ALA A 54 -1.31 -0.52 -19.19
C ALA A 54 -1.50 -1.61 -20.28
N PRO A 55 -1.02 -1.39 -21.52
CA PRO A 55 -1.10 -2.41 -22.56
C PRO A 55 -0.50 -3.74 -22.12
N GLU A 56 0.60 -3.71 -21.39
CA GLU A 56 1.31 -4.89 -20.88
C GLU A 56 0.49 -5.65 -19.80
N GLU A 57 -0.24 -4.93 -18.94
CA GLU A 57 -1.16 -5.51 -17.97
C GLU A 57 -2.31 -6.28 -18.66
N ARG A 58 -2.88 -5.66 -19.70
CA ARG A 58 -3.96 -6.27 -20.48
C ARG A 58 -3.50 -7.48 -21.28
N GLU A 59 -2.29 -7.42 -21.85
CA GLU A 59 -1.73 -8.54 -22.64
C GLU A 59 -1.41 -9.74 -21.76
N ARG A 60 -0.89 -9.51 -20.55
CA ARG A 60 -0.52 -10.56 -19.61
C ARG A 60 -1.66 -10.99 -18.69
N GLY A 61 -2.73 -10.20 -18.59
CA GLY A 61 -3.85 -10.45 -17.67
C GLY A 61 -3.48 -10.31 -16.19
N ILE A 62 -2.44 -9.56 -15.86
CA ILE A 62 -1.94 -9.35 -14.50
C ILE A 62 -1.81 -7.87 -14.18
N THR A 63 -2.04 -7.50 -12.92
CA THR A 63 -1.77 -6.14 -12.43
C THR A 63 -0.26 -5.99 -12.20
N ILE A 64 0.34 -4.96 -12.78
CA ILE A 64 1.77 -4.61 -12.65
C ILE A 64 1.94 -3.39 -11.75
N SER A 65 1.18 -2.33 -12.02
CA SER A 65 1.21 -1.08 -11.27
C SER A 65 0.02 -0.99 -10.32
N THR A 66 0.19 -0.28 -9.21
CA THR A 66 -0.94 0.02 -8.32
C THR A 66 -1.98 0.86 -9.06
N ALA A 67 -3.24 0.44 -9.00
CA ALA A 67 -4.36 1.19 -9.54
C ALA A 67 -5.23 1.73 -8.40
N HIS A 68 -5.70 2.97 -8.56
CA HIS A 68 -6.58 3.60 -7.59
C HIS A 68 -7.99 3.73 -8.17
N VAL A 69 -8.97 3.23 -7.42
CA VAL A 69 -10.39 3.25 -7.75
C VAL A 69 -11.16 3.83 -6.57
N GLU A 70 -12.20 4.64 -6.82
CA GLU A 70 -13.07 5.13 -5.78
C GLU A 70 -14.43 4.45 -5.82
N TYR A 71 -15.04 4.26 -4.66
CA TYR A 71 -16.42 3.85 -4.49
C TYR A 71 -16.95 4.23 -3.10
N GLU A 72 -18.23 4.08 -2.90
CA GLU A 72 -18.89 4.47 -1.66
C GLU A 72 -19.86 3.40 -1.17
N THR A 73 -19.95 3.27 0.16
CA THR A 73 -21.09 2.67 0.85
C THR A 73 -22.00 3.78 1.39
N PRO A 74 -23.17 3.47 1.93
CA PRO A 74 -23.98 4.47 2.65
C PRO A 74 -23.19 5.18 3.76
N ASN A 75 -22.22 4.50 4.37
CA ASN A 75 -21.50 4.96 5.57
C ASN A 75 -20.17 5.63 5.26
N ARG A 76 -19.43 5.18 4.22
CA ARG A 76 -18.04 5.57 3.99
C ARG A 76 -17.72 5.79 2.51
N HIS A 77 -16.72 6.63 2.28
CA HIS A 77 -16.05 6.78 0.99
C HIS A 77 -14.73 6.00 1.02
N TYR A 78 -14.48 5.21 -0.01
CA TYR A 78 -13.29 4.36 -0.12
C TYR A 78 -12.40 4.76 -1.28
N ALA A 79 -11.10 4.90 -1.00
CA ALA A 79 -10.06 4.81 -2.00
C ALA A 79 -9.53 3.38 -2.01
N HIS A 80 -9.65 2.69 -3.12
CA HIS A 80 -9.21 1.32 -3.29
C HIS A 80 -7.88 1.27 -4.03
N VAL A 81 -6.89 0.64 -3.42
CA VAL A 81 -5.58 0.38 -4.00
C VAL A 81 -5.53 -1.07 -4.47
N ALA A 82 -5.61 -1.29 -5.78
CA ALA A 82 -5.42 -2.60 -6.36
C ALA A 82 -3.92 -2.89 -6.48
N CYS A 83 -3.43 -3.87 -5.72
CA CYS A 83 -2.03 -4.27 -5.70
C CYS A 83 -1.74 -5.42 -6.68
N PRO A 84 -0.53 -5.45 -7.28
CA PRO A 84 -0.09 -6.60 -8.05
C PRO A 84 -0.01 -7.86 -7.18
N GLY A 85 -0.14 -9.02 -7.81
CA GLY A 85 -0.08 -10.32 -7.12
C GLY A 85 1.18 -11.12 -7.41
N HIS A 86 2.01 -10.69 -8.38
CA HIS A 86 3.18 -11.42 -8.82
C HIS A 86 4.45 -10.93 -8.10
N ALA A 87 5.30 -11.85 -7.67
CA ALA A 87 6.52 -11.57 -6.90
C ALA A 87 7.49 -10.55 -7.57
N GLU A 88 7.48 -10.46 -8.90
CA GLU A 88 8.30 -9.48 -9.63
C GLU A 88 7.91 -8.02 -9.31
N TYR A 89 6.67 -7.80 -8.83
CA TYR A 89 6.11 -6.48 -8.58
C TYR A 89 5.92 -6.16 -7.08
N ASP A 90 6.56 -6.90 -6.19
CA ASP A 90 6.48 -6.71 -4.74
C ASP A 90 6.78 -5.27 -4.31
N LYS A 91 7.67 -4.57 -5.02
CA LYS A 91 7.93 -3.14 -4.78
C LYS A 91 6.66 -2.29 -4.93
N ASN A 92 5.85 -2.57 -5.93
CA ASN A 92 4.58 -1.87 -6.15
C ASN A 92 3.54 -2.31 -5.10
N MET A 93 3.55 -3.59 -4.72
CA MET A 93 2.72 -4.11 -3.63
C MET A 93 3.05 -3.41 -2.31
N ILE A 94 4.32 -3.30 -1.93
CA ILE A 94 4.77 -2.61 -0.71
C ILE A 94 4.31 -1.14 -0.71
N THR A 95 4.51 -0.45 -1.83
CA THR A 95 4.09 0.95 -1.98
C THR A 95 2.58 1.11 -1.86
N GLY A 96 1.81 0.20 -2.47
CA GLY A 96 0.35 0.20 -2.37
C GLY A 96 -0.12 -0.12 -0.95
N ALA A 97 0.43 -1.16 -0.32
CA ALA A 97 0.06 -1.57 1.03
C ALA A 97 0.34 -0.48 2.08
N ALA A 98 1.44 0.26 1.94
CA ALA A 98 1.78 1.37 2.83
C ALA A 98 0.73 2.51 2.84
N GLN A 99 -0.16 2.54 1.84
CA GLN A 99 -1.23 3.53 1.74
C GLN A 99 -2.53 3.08 2.41
N MET A 100 -2.66 1.82 2.79
CA MET A 100 -3.91 1.23 3.26
C MET A 100 -4.15 1.46 4.75
N ASP A 101 -5.39 1.75 5.10
CA ASP A 101 -5.92 1.73 6.47
C ASP A 101 -6.43 0.32 6.83
N GLY A 102 -6.66 -0.52 5.83
CA GLY A 102 -6.99 -1.92 5.92
C GLY A 102 -6.85 -2.62 4.58
N ALA A 103 -6.67 -3.92 4.58
CA ALA A 103 -6.53 -4.73 3.38
C ALA A 103 -7.61 -5.80 3.27
N ILE A 104 -8.02 -6.11 2.03
CA ILE A 104 -8.82 -7.29 1.69
C ILE A 104 -7.85 -8.35 1.17
N LEU A 105 -7.64 -9.39 1.95
CA LEU A 105 -6.90 -10.56 1.51
C LEU A 105 -7.80 -11.42 0.63
N VAL A 106 -7.45 -11.55 -0.64
CA VAL A 106 -8.18 -12.41 -1.58
C VAL A 106 -7.46 -13.74 -1.68
N CYS A 107 -8.13 -14.79 -1.22
CA CYS A 107 -7.65 -16.18 -1.28
C CYS A 107 -8.63 -17.01 -2.10
N SER A 108 -8.13 -17.81 -3.02
CA SER A 108 -8.95 -18.75 -3.80
C SER A 108 -9.35 -19.94 -2.93
N ALA A 109 -10.62 -20.29 -2.88
CA ALA A 109 -11.12 -21.47 -2.19
C ALA A 109 -10.64 -22.78 -2.84
N THR A 110 -10.30 -22.76 -4.16
CA THR A 110 -9.80 -23.92 -4.88
C THR A 110 -8.33 -24.22 -4.62
N ASP A 111 -7.54 -23.17 -4.35
CA ASP A 111 -6.08 -23.28 -4.28
C ASP A 111 -5.55 -23.13 -2.84
N GLY A 112 -6.33 -22.51 -1.96
CA GLY A 112 -5.90 -22.16 -0.60
C GLY A 112 -4.80 -21.10 -0.56
N PRO A 113 -4.15 -20.91 0.60
CA PRO A 113 -3.04 -19.98 0.74
C PRO A 113 -1.82 -20.39 -0.07
N MET A 114 -1.40 -19.53 -0.98
CA MET A 114 -0.27 -19.73 -1.90
C MET A 114 0.95 -18.89 -1.44
N PRO A 115 2.16 -19.09 -2.02
CA PRO A 115 3.37 -18.39 -1.56
C PRO A 115 3.24 -16.88 -1.48
N GLN A 116 2.64 -16.20 -2.49
CA GLN A 116 2.44 -14.74 -2.41
C GLN A 116 1.36 -14.35 -1.41
N THR A 117 0.43 -15.23 -1.04
CA THR A 117 -0.51 -14.97 0.05
C THR A 117 0.25 -14.73 1.36
N ARG A 118 1.22 -15.60 1.67
CA ARG A 118 2.10 -15.48 2.84
C ARG A 118 2.94 -14.22 2.79
N GLU A 119 3.62 -13.98 1.66
CA GLU A 119 4.47 -12.81 1.46
C GLU A 119 3.68 -11.50 1.59
N HIS A 120 2.46 -11.44 1.04
CA HIS A 120 1.62 -10.23 1.12
C HIS A 120 1.11 -9.94 2.53
N ILE A 121 0.79 -10.96 3.33
CA ILE A 121 0.42 -10.78 4.75
C ILE A 121 1.63 -10.26 5.53
N LEU A 122 2.80 -10.88 5.34
CA LEU A 122 4.06 -10.45 5.95
C LEU A 122 4.40 -9.00 5.61
N LEU A 123 4.38 -8.65 4.32
CA LEU A 123 4.67 -7.30 3.85
C LEU A 123 3.66 -6.28 4.39
N SER A 124 2.38 -6.63 4.43
CA SER A 124 1.33 -5.77 5.01
C SER A 124 1.60 -5.48 6.48
N ARG A 125 2.02 -6.50 7.24
CA ARG A 125 2.41 -6.33 8.65
C ARG A 125 3.62 -5.40 8.78
N GLN A 126 4.62 -5.56 7.94
CA GLN A 126 5.85 -4.76 7.98
C GLN A 126 5.62 -3.29 7.64
N VAL A 127 4.81 -3.00 6.63
CA VAL A 127 4.48 -1.60 6.26
C VAL A 127 3.44 -0.97 7.18
N GLY A 128 2.88 -1.75 8.12
CA GLY A 128 1.99 -1.25 9.15
C GLY A 128 0.52 -1.19 8.76
N VAL A 129 0.05 -2.03 7.83
CA VAL A 129 -1.40 -2.22 7.60
C VAL A 129 -2.03 -2.74 8.89
N PRO A 130 -2.98 -2.01 9.49
CA PRO A 130 -3.46 -2.38 10.83
C PRO A 130 -4.51 -3.47 10.85
N TYR A 131 -5.28 -3.62 9.76
CA TYR A 131 -6.41 -4.53 9.67
C TYR A 131 -6.42 -5.31 8.37
N ILE A 132 -6.80 -6.60 8.44
CA ILE A 132 -7.05 -7.45 7.29
C ILE A 132 -8.47 -8.01 7.41
N VAL A 133 -9.22 -8.02 6.31
CA VAL A 133 -10.47 -8.75 6.13
C VAL A 133 -10.25 -9.73 4.98
N VAL A 134 -10.81 -10.93 5.05
CA VAL A 134 -10.59 -11.96 4.05
C VAL A 134 -11.80 -12.11 3.14
N PHE A 135 -11.57 -12.18 1.84
CA PHE A 135 -12.53 -12.63 0.86
C PHE A 135 -12.07 -13.97 0.29
N LEU A 136 -12.73 -15.05 0.70
CA LEU A 136 -12.52 -16.40 0.17
C LEU A 136 -13.26 -16.50 -1.16
N ASN A 137 -12.50 -16.35 -2.25
CA ASN A 137 -13.02 -16.22 -3.61
C ASN A 137 -13.14 -17.58 -4.32
N LYS A 138 -13.91 -17.61 -5.41
CA LYS A 138 -14.18 -18.81 -6.25
C LYS A 138 -14.93 -19.91 -5.50
N CYS A 139 -15.74 -19.58 -4.52
CA CYS A 139 -16.57 -20.55 -3.80
C CYS A 139 -17.64 -21.19 -4.69
N ASP A 140 -17.98 -20.58 -5.82
CA ASP A 140 -18.85 -21.16 -6.85
C ASP A 140 -18.25 -22.44 -7.51
N MET A 141 -16.96 -22.66 -7.36
CA MET A 141 -16.24 -23.81 -7.91
C MET A 141 -16.04 -24.95 -6.90
N VAL A 142 -16.47 -24.77 -5.67
CA VAL A 142 -16.26 -25.72 -4.56
C VAL A 142 -17.60 -26.09 -3.94
N ASP A 143 -18.01 -27.36 -4.16
CA ASP A 143 -19.27 -27.90 -3.59
C ASP A 143 -19.06 -28.55 -2.22
N ASP A 144 -17.81 -28.71 -1.78
CA ASP A 144 -17.43 -29.39 -0.52
C ASP A 144 -17.26 -28.36 0.60
N GLU A 145 -18.20 -28.38 1.54
CA GLU A 145 -18.19 -27.49 2.71
C GLU A 145 -16.99 -27.75 3.63
N GLU A 146 -16.57 -29.02 3.79
CA GLU A 146 -15.41 -29.37 4.63
C GLU A 146 -14.11 -28.79 4.06
N LEU A 147 -13.99 -28.73 2.71
CA LEU A 147 -12.86 -28.11 2.04
C LEU A 147 -12.85 -26.59 2.26
N LEU A 148 -14.01 -25.92 2.20
CA LEU A 148 -14.11 -24.48 2.47
C LEU A 148 -13.71 -24.16 3.92
N GLU A 149 -14.16 -24.98 4.88
CA GLU A 149 -13.79 -24.83 6.30
C GLU A 149 -12.29 -25.05 6.50
N LEU A 150 -11.68 -26.02 5.83
CA LEU A 150 -10.24 -26.28 5.91
C LEU A 150 -9.43 -25.10 5.41
N VAL A 151 -9.75 -24.57 4.23
CA VAL A 151 -9.06 -23.41 3.65
C VAL A 151 -9.23 -22.18 4.54
N GLU A 152 -10.42 -21.96 5.11
CA GLU A 152 -10.65 -20.87 6.06
C GLU A 152 -9.77 -21.00 7.30
N MET A 153 -9.64 -22.22 7.85
CA MET A 153 -8.78 -22.49 9.00
C MET A 153 -7.30 -22.23 8.66
N GLU A 154 -6.81 -22.68 7.51
CA GLU A 154 -5.44 -22.42 7.05
C GLU A 154 -5.15 -20.92 6.90
N VAL A 155 -6.12 -20.13 6.43
CA VAL A 155 -5.98 -18.68 6.32
C VAL A 155 -5.93 -18.04 7.72
N ARG A 156 -6.74 -18.48 8.67
CA ARG A 156 -6.72 -17.99 10.06
C ARG A 156 -5.40 -18.28 10.74
N ASP A 157 -4.90 -19.52 10.60
CA ASP A 157 -3.60 -19.94 11.15
C ASP A 157 -2.47 -19.07 10.58
N LEU A 158 -2.51 -18.81 9.29
CA LEU A 158 -1.54 -17.97 8.60
C LEU A 158 -1.59 -16.51 9.09
N LEU A 159 -2.77 -15.94 9.32
CA LEU A 159 -2.91 -14.60 9.88
C LEU A 159 -2.35 -14.52 11.30
N ASN A 160 -2.62 -15.54 12.14
CA ASN A 160 -2.09 -15.64 13.48
C ASN A 160 -0.57 -15.75 13.48
N GLU A 161 0.03 -16.51 12.55
CA GLU A 161 1.49 -16.63 12.37
C GLU A 161 2.16 -15.27 12.16
N TYR A 162 1.51 -14.38 11.41
CA TYR A 162 2.00 -13.02 11.13
C TYR A 162 1.43 -11.93 12.06
N GLU A 163 0.95 -12.32 13.24
CA GLU A 163 0.47 -11.43 14.30
C GLU A 163 -0.75 -10.57 13.92
N PHE A 164 -1.58 -11.03 12.99
CA PHE A 164 -2.94 -10.53 12.82
C PHE A 164 -3.91 -11.40 13.64
N PRO A 165 -5.03 -10.85 14.16
CA PRO A 165 -5.98 -11.61 14.96
C PRO A 165 -6.81 -12.56 14.07
N GLY A 166 -6.21 -13.65 13.59
CA GLY A 166 -6.81 -14.57 12.61
C GLY A 166 -8.16 -15.13 13.06
N ASP A 167 -8.32 -15.42 14.36
CA ASP A 167 -9.57 -15.96 14.91
C ASP A 167 -10.73 -14.95 14.86
N ASP A 168 -10.43 -13.66 15.05
CA ASP A 168 -11.41 -12.57 15.04
C ASP A 168 -11.58 -11.92 13.65
N THR A 169 -10.70 -12.24 12.70
CA THR A 169 -10.72 -11.67 11.36
C THR A 169 -11.96 -12.11 10.60
N PRO A 170 -12.80 -11.19 10.06
CA PRO A 170 -13.92 -11.53 9.21
C PRO A 170 -13.46 -12.24 7.93
N ILE A 171 -14.07 -13.37 7.62
CA ILE A 171 -13.88 -14.12 6.37
C ILE A 171 -15.22 -14.23 5.67
N ILE A 172 -15.30 -13.71 4.46
CA ILE A 172 -16.49 -13.73 3.62
C ILE A 172 -16.26 -14.71 2.47
N ARG A 173 -17.09 -15.72 2.36
CA ARG A 173 -17.10 -16.69 1.26
C ARG A 173 -17.90 -16.16 0.09
N GLY A 174 -17.31 -16.09 -1.10
CA GLY A 174 -17.98 -15.51 -2.25
C GLY A 174 -17.36 -15.90 -3.59
N SER A 175 -17.95 -15.36 -4.66
CA SER A 175 -17.43 -15.43 -6.01
C SER A 175 -17.46 -14.05 -6.64
N ALA A 176 -16.27 -13.50 -6.85
CA ALA A 176 -16.13 -12.19 -7.47
C ALA A 176 -16.61 -12.18 -8.93
N LEU A 177 -16.38 -13.28 -9.67
CA LEU A 177 -16.82 -13.41 -11.06
C LEU A 177 -18.33 -13.44 -11.15
N MET A 178 -18.99 -14.26 -10.38
CA MET A 178 -20.45 -14.39 -10.37
C MET A 178 -21.14 -13.11 -9.89
N ALA A 179 -20.54 -12.42 -8.90
CA ALA A 179 -21.03 -11.11 -8.46
C ALA A 179 -20.86 -10.04 -9.54
N LEU A 180 -19.74 -10.06 -10.29
CA LEU A 180 -19.50 -9.14 -11.40
C LEU A 180 -20.48 -9.37 -12.55
N GLU A 181 -20.81 -10.62 -12.88
CA GLU A 181 -21.79 -10.96 -13.91
C GLU A 181 -23.21 -10.54 -13.51
N ASN A 182 -23.60 -10.84 -12.27
CA ASN A 182 -24.93 -10.51 -11.75
C ASN A 182 -24.87 -9.93 -10.32
N PRO A 183 -24.74 -8.60 -10.17
CA PRO A 183 -24.75 -7.92 -8.87
C PRO A 183 -26.01 -8.11 -8.03
N ALA A 184 -27.13 -8.51 -8.65
CA ALA A 184 -28.39 -8.77 -7.95
C ALA A 184 -28.50 -10.20 -7.38
N SER A 185 -27.51 -11.09 -7.66
CA SER A 185 -27.47 -12.46 -7.16
C SER A 185 -27.06 -12.53 -5.69
N GLU A 186 -27.12 -13.74 -5.12
CA GLU A 186 -26.58 -14.07 -3.81
C GLU A 186 -25.06 -13.76 -3.70
N TRP A 187 -24.32 -13.87 -4.79
CA TRP A 187 -22.91 -13.51 -4.83
C TRP A 187 -22.69 -12.00 -4.72
N GLY A 188 -23.59 -11.20 -5.29
CA GLY A 188 -23.64 -9.74 -5.05
C GLY A 188 -23.95 -9.40 -3.60
N ASP A 189 -24.81 -10.18 -2.93
CA ASP A 189 -25.09 -10.02 -1.50
C ASP A 189 -23.82 -10.26 -0.66
N LYS A 190 -22.92 -11.18 -1.09
CA LYS A 190 -21.61 -11.40 -0.45
C LYS A 190 -20.66 -10.21 -0.58
N ILE A 191 -20.73 -9.44 -1.65
CA ILE A 191 -20.00 -8.16 -1.77
C ILE A 191 -20.53 -7.12 -0.78
N VAL A 192 -21.86 -7.06 -0.63
CA VAL A 192 -22.48 -6.17 0.37
C VAL A 192 -22.08 -6.58 1.78
N GLU A 193 -22.16 -7.88 2.11
CA GLU A 193 -21.69 -8.44 3.39
C GLU A 193 -20.23 -8.12 3.67
N LEU A 194 -19.36 -8.21 2.66
CA LEU A 194 -17.94 -7.84 2.79
C LEU A 194 -17.79 -6.40 3.30
N PHE A 195 -18.56 -5.45 2.74
CA PHE A 195 -18.48 -4.05 3.15
C PHE A 195 -19.17 -3.75 4.47
N GLU A 196 -20.22 -4.50 4.84
CA GLU A 196 -20.81 -4.43 6.19
C GLU A 196 -19.79 -4.87 7.25
N GLN A 197 -19.02 -5.94 6.96
CA GLN A 197 -17.95 -6.39 7.84
C GLN A 197 -16.76 -5.42 7.87
N ILE A 198 -16.36 -4.85 6.74
CA ILE A 198 -15.30 -3.84 6.68
C ILE A 198 -15.70 -2.59 7.47
N ASP A 199 -16.93 -2.10 7.31
CA ASP A 199 -17.46 -0.93 8.04
C ASP A 199 -17.50 -1.17 9.57
N ALA A 200 -17.76 -2.41 10.00
CA ALA A 200 -17.84 -2.79 11.41
C ALA A 200 -16.46 -3.08 12.03
N TYR A 201 -15.57 -3.74 11.29
CA TYR A 201 -14.29 -4.26 11.80
C TYR A 201 -13.15 -3.25 11.70
N ILE A 202 -13.10 -2.46 10.63
CA ILE A 202 -12.06 -1.43 10.46
C ILE A 202 -12.58 -0.11 11.04
N PRO A 203 -11.98 0.42 12.13
CA PRO A 203 -12.40 1.69 12.70
C PRO A 203 -12.14 2.86 11.74
N GLU A 204 -12.75 4.01 11.99
CA GLU A 204 -12.40 5.23 11.27
C GLU A 204 -10.95 5.60 11.59
N PRO A 205 -10.09 5.75 10.56
CA PRO A 205 -8.68 6.01 10.80
C PRO A 205 -8.43 7.37 11.44
N GLU A 206 -7.60 7.41 12.48
CA GLU A 206 -7.08 8.67 13.01
C GLU A 206 -6.17 9.34 11.99
N ARG A 207 -6.36 10.65 11.78
CA ARG A 207 -5.62 11.43 10.78
C ARG A 207 -4.79 12.52 11.45
N ASP A 208 -3.48 12.47 11.25
CA ASP A 208 -2.52 13.45 11.76
C ASP A 208 -2.60 14.80 11.00
N VAL A 209 -3.77 15.44 11.00
CA VAL A 209 -4.02 16.69 10.25
C VAL A 209 -3.31 17.91 10.83
N ASP A 210 -3.01 17.89 12.13
CA ASP A 210 -2.36 19.01 12.84
C ASP A 210 -0.83 19.01 12.71
N LYS A 211 -0.25 17.93 12.18
CA LYS A 211 1.19 17.84 11.91
C LYS A 211 1.59 18.59 10.64
N ASN A 212 2.88 18.84 10.47
CA ASN A 212 3.42 19.42 9.24
C ASN A 212 3.16 18.49 8.06
N PHE A 213 2.72 19.06 6.93
CA PHE A 213 2.44 18.32 5.71
C PHE A 213 3.61 17.46 5.24
N LEU A 214 3.30 16.23 4.87
CA LEU A 214 4.21 15.29 4.23
C LEU A 214 3.41 14.35 3.32
N MET A 215 3.90 14.17 2.09
CA MET A 215 3.37 13.24 1.09
C MET A 215 4.53 12.55 0.37
N PRO A 216 4.71 11.23 0.50
CA PRO A 216 5.62 10.45 -0.34
C PRO A 216 5.19 10.51 -1.80
N VAL A 217 6.15 10.69 -2.71
CA VAL A 217 5.88 10.69 -4.15
C VAL A 217 5.83 9.25 -4.64
N GLU A 218 4.70 8.87 -5.23
CA GLU A 218 4.44 7.55 -5.78
C GLU A 218 4.68 7.49 -7.29
N ASP A 219 4.16 8.48 -8.02
CA ASP A 219 4.34 8.62 -9.45
C ASP A 219 4.42 10.09 -9.87
N VAL A 220 5.03 10.35 -11.03
CA VAL A 220 5.20 11.69 -11.58
C VAL A 220 4.90 11.68 -13.07
N PHE A 221 4.00 12.55 -13.50
CA PHE A 221 3.67 12.72 -14.90
C PHE A 221 3.46 14.19 -15.27
N SER A 222 3.45 14.48 -16.56
CA SER A 222 3.21 15.83 -17.07
C SER A 222 1.85 15.91 -17.73
N ILE A 223 1.13 17.01 -17.48
CA ILE A 223 -0.07 17.36 -18.21
C ILE A 223 0.27 18.51 -19.15
N THR A 224 0.13 18.27 -20.47
CA THR A 224 0.40 19.28 -21.49
C THR A 224 -0.35 20.59 -21.21
N GLY A 225 0.39 21.70 -21.14
CA GLY A 225 -0.15 23.04 -20.87
C GLY A 225 -0.54 23.32 -19.41
N ARG A 226 -0.40 22.33 -18.48
CA ARG A 226 -0.71 22.53 -17.06
C ARG A 226 0.50 22.39 -16.14
N GLY A 227 1.46 21.52 -16.45
CA GLY A 227 2.68 21.32 -15.67
C GLY A 227 2.89 19.90 -15.19
N THR A 228 3.74 19.75 -14.18
CA THR A 228 4.10 18.47 -13.55
C THR A 228 3.11 18.12 -12.44
N VAL A 229 2.73 16.87 -12.36
CA VAL A 229 1.87 16.32 -11.31
C VAL A 229 2.65 15.24 -10.55
N ALA A 230 2.73 15.38 -9.24
CA ALA A 230 3.21 14.34 -8.33
C ALA A 230 2.01 13.71 -7.63
N THR A 231 1.93 12.39 -7.65
CA THR A 231 0.88 11.64 -6.94
C THR A 231 1.41 10.98 -5.68
N GLY A 232 0.53 10.80 -4.72
CA GLY A 232 0.81 10.09 -3.49
C GLY A 232 -0.32 10.19 -2.48
N ARG A 233 -0.20 9.43 -1.40
CA ARG A 233 -1.06 9.58 -0.23
C ARG A 233 -0.47 10.63 0.70
N VAL A 234 -1.28 11.56 1.16
CA VAL A 234 -0.88 12.48 2.23
C VAL A 234 -0.71 11.69 3.53
N GLU A 235 0.54 11.58 4.00
CA GLU A 235 0.87 10.84 5.22
C GLU A 235 0.41 11.59 6.46
N ARG A 236 0.63 12.92 6.48
CA ARG A 236 0.25 13.81 7.58
C ARG A 236 0.05 15.25 7.12
N GLY A 237 -0.65 16.03 7.91
CA GLY A 237 -0.87 17.46 7.71
C GLY A 237 -1.93 17.78 6.67
N ILE A 238 -1.92 19.04 6.25
CA ILE A 238 -2.83 19.63 5.26
C ILE A 238 -2.00 20.32 4.19
N LEU A 239 -2.43 20.16 2.93
CA LEU A 239 -1.87 20.84 1.76
C LEU A 239 -2.97 21.69 1.12
N LYS A 240 -2.70 22.97 0.90
CA LYS A 240 -3.60 23.89 0.21
C LYS A 240 -3.06 24.27 -1.15
N VAL A 241 -3.96 24.63 -2.05
CA VAL A 241 -3.57 25.27 -3.32
C VAL A 241 -2.86 26.60 -3.01
N GLN A 242 -1.74 26.86 -3.68
CA GLN A 242 -0.79 27.96 -3.51
C GLN A 242 0.21 27.78 -2.34
N ASP A 243 0.18 26.67 -1.61
CA ASP A 243 1.23 26.38 -0.64
C ASP A 243 2.59 26.18 -1.32
N GLU A 244 3.66 26.70 -0.69
CA GLU A 244 5.04 26.34 -1.00
C GLU A 244 5.39 25.06 -0.25
N VAL A 245 5.97 24.09 -0.96
CA VAL A 245 6.46 22.82 -0.41
C VAL A 245 7.88 22.55 -0.87
N GLU A 246 8.59 21.68 -0.16
CA GLU A 246 9.91 21.19 -0.55
C GLU A 246 9.82 19.74 -1.04
N ILE A 247 10.54 19.43 -2.11
CA ILE A 247 10.80 18.08 -2.56
C ILE A 247 12.12 17.64 -1.95
N VAL A 248 12.10 16.57 -1.16
CA VAL A 248 13.23 16.11 -0.32
C VAL A 248 13.57 14.65 -0.62
N GLY A 249 14.86 14.34 -0.62
CA GLY A 249 15.39 12.99 -0.83
C GLY A 249 15.87 12.74 -2.26
N LEU A 250 16.75 11.76 -2.44
CA LEU A 250 17.42 11.35 -3.68
C LEU A 250 18.27 12.44 -4.36
N ALA A 251 18.17 13.67 -3.91
CA ALA A 251 18.98 14.82 -4.31
C ALA A 251 19.67 15.40 -3.09
N GLU A 252 20.83 16.07 -3.29
CA GLU A 252 21.62 16.66 -2.20
C GLU A 252 20.87 17.80 -1.49
N GLU A 253 20.15 18.61 -2.27
CA GLU A 253 19.43 19.78 -1.73
C GLU A 253 17.93 19.67 -1.97
N PRO A 254 17.11 20.04 -0.95
CA PRO A 254 15.66 20.17 -1.12
C PRO A 254 15.29 21.24 -2.14
N ARG A 255 14.28 20.97 -2.95
CA ARG A 255 13.79 21.91 -3.96
C ARG A 255 12.43 22.48 -3.58
N LYS A 256 12.32 23.81 -3.53
CA LYS A 256 11.06 24.51 -3.30
C LYS A 256 10.22 24.57 -4.56
N VAL A 257 8.93 24.27 -4.41
CA VAL A 257 7.94 24.32 -5.49
C VAL A 257 6.61 24.85 -4.95
N VAL A 258 5.77 25.37 -5.84
CA VAL A 258 4.43 25.87 -5.49
C VAL A 258 3.37 24.92 -6.03
N VAL A 259 2.44 24.52 -5.17
CA VAL A 259 1.28 23.70 -5.52
C VAL A 259 0.22 24.59 -6.17
N THR A 260 -0.08 24.37 -7.44
CA THR A 260 -1.03 25.17 -8.22
C THR A 260 -2.41 24.55 -8.35
N GLY A 261 -2.55 23.30 -7.96
CA GLY A 261 -3.82 22.58 -7.95
C GLY A 261 -3.69 21.26 -7.21
N VAL A 262 -4.80 20.78 -6.66
CA VAL A 262 -4.91 19.49 -5.98
C VAL A 262 -6.12 18.77 -6.53
N GLU A 263 -5.96 17.51 -6.89
CA GLU A 263 -7.02 16.66 -7.43
C GLU A 263 -7.03 15.30 -6.72
N MET A 264 -8.22 14.77 -6.48
CA MET A 264 -8.44 13.41 -6.01
C MET A 264 -9.52 12.77 -6.88
N PHE A 265 -9.25 11.60 -7.49
CA PHE A 265 -10.17 10.92 -8.43
C PHE A 265 -10.73 11.85 -9.53
N ARG A 266 -9.85 12.67 -10.12
CA ARG A 266 -10.17 13.67 -11.16
C ARG A 266 -11.11 14.81 -10.71
N LYS A 267 -11.44 14.89 -9.43
CA LYS A 267 -12.21 16.00 -8.81
C LYS A 267 -11.25 17.00 -8.17
N LEU A 268 -11.59 18.29 -8.25
CA LEU A 268 -10.76 19.35 -7.67
C LEU A 268 -10.95 19.40 -6.15
N LEU A 269 -9.84 19.65 -5.43
CA LEU A 269 -9.85 19.98 -4.00
C LEU A 269 -9.28 21.37 -3.77
N ASP A 270 -9.86 22.11 -2.81
CA ASP A 270 -9.26 23.34 -2.30
C ASP A 270 -8.08 23.04 -1.38
N GLN A 271 -8.18 21.94 -0.63
CA GLN A 271 -7.13 21.40 0.22
C GLN A 271 -7.19 19.87 0.31
N ALA A 272 -6.02 19.26 0.44
CA ALA A 272 -5.86 17.86 0.82
C ALA A 272 -5.49 17.74 2.29
N GLN A 273 -5.79 16.61 2.90
CA GLN A 273 -5.44 16.30 4.28
C GLN A 273 -4.90 14.89 4.42
N ALA A 274 -4.31 14.59 5.57
CA ALA A 274 -3.82 13.26 5.90
C ALA A 274 -4.84 12.17 5.54
N GLY A 275 -4.39 11.15 4.84
CA GLY A 275 -5.22 10.04 4.32
C GLY A 275 -5.69 10.20 2.87
N ASP A 276 -5.66 11.39 2.28
CA ASP A 276 -6.07 11.59 0.89
C ASP A 276 -5.03 11.06 -0.10
N ASN A 277 -5.49 10.36 -1.14
CA ASN A 277 -4.68 9.99 -2.30
C ASN A 277 -4.86 11.07 -3.38
N ILE A 278 -3.84 11.86 -3.62
CA ILE A 278 -3.94 13.06 -4.45
C ILE A 278 -2.94 13.10 -5.61
N GLY A 279 -3.29 13.88 -6.61
CA GLY A 279 -2.35 14.46 -7.57
C GLY A 279 -2.16 15.93 -7.28
N ALA A 280 -0.96 16.32 -6.90
CA ALA A 280 -0.57 17.71 -6.70
C ALA A 280 0.04 18.26 -7.98
N LEU A 281 -0.61 19.26 -8.58
CA LEU A 281 -0.08 20.02 -9.71
C LEU A 281 0.91 21.05 -9.19
N ILE A 282 2.14 20.98 -9.66
CA ILE A 282 3.26 21.79 -9.15
C ILE A 282 3.90 22.64 -10.26
N ARG A 283 4.37 23.81 -9.84
CA ARG A 283 5.08 24.76 -10.71
C ARG A 283 6.54 24.89 -10.28
N GLY A 284 7.41 25.16 -11.23
CA GLY A 284 8.83 25.42 -10.98
C GLY A 284 9.72 24.20 -11.14
N VAL A 285 9.16 23.09 -11.63
CA VAL A 285 9.88 21.82 -11.80
C VAL A 285 9.35 21.04 -12.98
N GLN A 286 10.25 20.35 -13.70
CA GLN A 286 9.90 19.45 -14.77
C GLN A 286 9.76 18.02 -14.26
N ARG A 287 9.10 17.15 -15.06
CA ARG A 287 8.88 15.74 -14.68
C ARG A 287 10.17 14.99 -14.35
N ASN A 288 11.25 15.24 -15.06
CA ASN A 288 12.54 14.58 -14.88
C ASN A 288 13.37 15.11 -13.70
N GLU A 289 12.86 16.10 -12.99
CA GLU A 289 13.47 16.68 -11.80
C GLU A 289 12.82 16.21 -10.49
N ILE A 290 11.79 15.38 -10.62
CA ILE A 290 11.11 14.71 -9.49
C ILE A 290 11.00 13.24 -9.84
N GLU A 291 11.17 12.39 -8.84
CA GLU A 291 11.07 10.96 -8.99
C GLU A 291 10.37 10.29 -7.81
N ARG A 292 9.87 9.09 -8.04
CA ARG A 292 9.32 8.22 -7.02
C ARG A 292 10.36 7.99 -5.92
N GLY A 293 9.92 8.08 -4.68
CA GLY A 293 10.78 7.90 -3.50
C GLY A 293 11.20 9.18 -2.82
N GLN A 294 11.09 10.32 -3.50
CA GLN A 294 11.15 11.61 -2.85
C GLN A 294 9.89 11.87 -2.02
N VAL A 295 9.92 12.85 -1.14
CA VAL A 295 8.73 13.33 -0.43
C VAL A 295 8.48 14.79 -0.72
N MET A 296 7.21 15.18 -0.77
CA MET A 296 6.79 16.58 -0.70
C MET A 296 6.47 16.89 0.75
N ALA A 297 7.08 17.93 1.30
CA ALA A 297 6.91 18.29 2.71
C ALA A 297 6.80 19.80 2.89
N LYS A 298 6.29 20.22 4.05
CA LYS A 298 6.33 21.64 4.46
C LYS A 298 7.80 22.08 4.53
N PRO A 299 8.16 23.26 4.00
CA PRO A 299 9.54 23.72 3.95
C PRO A 299 10.26 23.67 5.30
N GLY A 300 11.48 23.11 5.30
CA GLY A 300 12.34 23.02 6.48
C GLY A 300 11.93 22.01 7.54
N THR A 301 10.93 21.17 7.30
CA THR A 301 10.44 20.21 8.31
C THR A 301 10.99 18.79 8.15
N VAL A 302 11.49 18.45 6.98
CA VAL A 302 12.10 17.14 6.68
C VAL A 302 13.46 17.39 6.04
N LYS A 303 14.44 16.54 6.37
CA LYS A 303 15.78 16.60 5.79
C LYS A 303 16.14 15.25 5.15
N PRO A 304 16.96 15.27 4.08
CA PRO A 304 17.53 14.04 3.55
C PRO A 304 18.68 13.57 4.45
N HIS A 305 18.80 12.25 4.64
CA HIS A 305 19.82 11.62 5.46
C HIS A 305 20.37 10.38 4.77
N THR A 306 21.63 10.05 5.04
CA THR A 306 22.31 8.85 4.53
C THR A 306 22.63 7.86 5.63
N LYS A 307 22.68 8.28 6.90
CA LYS A 307 23.18 7.46 8.00
C LYS A 307 22.28 7.53 9.23
N PHE A 308 21.92 6.38 9.74
CA PHE A 308 21.04 6.25 10.90
C PHE A 308 21.32 4.98 11.70
N MET A 309 20.91 4.99 12.96
CA MET A 309 20.80 3.80 13.80
C MET A 309 19.48 3.12 13.57
N ALA A 310 19.48 1.81 13.45
CA ALA A 310 18.29 1.00 13.21
C ALA A 310 18.15 -0.11 14.25
N GLU A 311 16.93 -0.33 14.72
CA GLU A 311 16.53 -1.55 15.40
C GLU A 311 15.93 -2.49 14.37
N VAL A 312 16.51 -3.69 14.21
CA VAL A 312 16.18 -4.61 13.12
C VAL A 312 15.90 -6.00 13.67
N TYR A 313 14.80 -6.59 13.22
CA TYR A 313 14.49 -8.00 13.39
C TYR A 313 14.80 -8.75 12.10
N VAL A 314 15.63 -9.79 12.20
CA VAL A 314 16.00 -10.65 11.06
C VAL A 314 15.05 -11.82 10.98
N LEU A 315 14.30 -11.91 9.87
CA LEU A 315 13.31 -12.96 9.66
C LEU A 315 13.94 -14.36 9.63
N LYS A 316 13.30 -15.30 10.28
CA LYS A 316 13.66 -16.72 10.25
C LYS A 316 13.33 -17.33 8.88
N LYS A 317 13.90 -18.50 8.61
CA LYS A 317 13.62 -19.27 7.38
C LYS A 317 12.13 -19.61 7.27
N GLU A 318 11.50 -19.98 8.37
CA GLU A 318 10.09 -20.34 8.46
C GLU A 318 9.18 -19.14 8.14
N GLU A 319 9.64 -17.93 8.43
CA GLU A 319 8.98 -16.65 8.11
C GLU A 319 9.27 -16.16 6.67
N GLY A 320 9.86 -17.00 5.81
CA GLY A 320 10.26 -16.63 4.45
C GLY A 320 11.61 -15.90 4.36
N GLY A 321 12.28 -15.68 5.48
CA GLY A 321 13.53 -14.96 5.58
C GLY A 321 14.79 -15.75 5.19
N ARG A 322 15.92 -15.35 5.76
CA ARG A 322 17.23 -15.98 5.53
C ARG A 322 17.36 -17.30 6.30
N HIS A 323 18.22 -18.18 5.79
CA HIS A 323 18.66 -19.39 6.48
C HIS A 323 20.16 -19.32 6.87
N THR A 324 20.84 -18.23 6.52
CA THR A 324 22.27 -18.00 6.82
C THR A 324 22.43 -16.65 7.53
N PRO A 325 23.43 -16.53 8.42
CA PRO A 325 23.73 -15.24 9.04
C PRO A 325 24.23 -14.22 8.01
N PHE A 326 24.20 -12.96 8.39
CA PHE A 326 24.95 -11.92 7.69
C PHE A 326 26.03 -11.31 8.60
N PHE A 327 27.01 -10.68 7.97
CA PHE A 327 28.20 -10.16 8.63
C PHE A 327 28.27 -8.64 8.47
N ASP A 328 29.21 -8.03 9.18
CA ASP A 328 29.51 -6.60 9.01
C ASP A 328 29.79 -6.26 7.53
N GLY A 329 29.27 -5.11 7.08
CA GLY A 329 29.37 -4.70 5.68
C GLY A 329 28.33 -5.33 4.73
N TYR A 330 27.34 -6.07 5.24
CA TYR A 330 26.23 -6.59 4.44
C TYR A 330 25.48 -5.46 3.71
N ARG A 331 25.19 -5.64 2.42
CA ARG A 331 24.63 -4.60 1.53
C ARG A 331 23.34 -5.01 0.86
N PRO A 332 22.21 -5.05 1.58
CA PRO A 332 20.90 -5.32 1.03
C PRO A 332 20.23 -4.04 0.49
N GLN A 333 18.98 -4.19 0.05
CA GLN A 333 18.10 -3.08 -0.29
C GLN A 333 17.19 -2.73 0.89
N PHE A 334 17.11 -1.45 1.21
CA PHE A 334 16.25 -0.88 2.24
C PHE A 334 15.06 -0.22 1.57
N TYR A 335 13.85 -0.64 1.95
CA TYR A 335 12.59 -0.14 1.42
C TYR A 335 11.95 0.82 2.40
N PHE A 336 11.90 2.10 2.02
CA PHE A 336 11.26 3.16 2.79
C PHE A 336 10.13 3.77 1.99
N ARG A 337 8.92 3.87 2.54
CA ARG A 337 7.77 4.48 1.85
C ARG A 337 7.63 3.98 0.41
N THR A 338 7.97 4.82 -0.57
CA THR A 338 7.82 4.52 -2.00
C THR A 338 9.13 4.21 -2.72
N THR A 339 10.27 4.12 -2.00
CA THR A 339 11.59 3.90 -2.58
C THR A 339 12.33 2.72 -1.96
N ASP A 340 13.31 2.22 -2.70
CA ASP A 340 14.34 1.30 -2.23
C ASP A 340 15.73 1.89 -2.49
N VAL A 341 16.61 1.75 -1.51
CA VAL A 341 18.00 2.22 -1.58
C VAL A 341 18.92 1.14 -1.05
N THR A 342 20.02 0.90 -1.74
CA THR A 342 21.08 0.04 -1.23
C THR A 342 21.77 0.71 -0.05
N GLY A 343 22.01 -0.03 1.02
CA GLY A 343 22.74 0.46 2.19
C GLY A 343 23.68 -0.58 2.74
N ALA A 344 24.71 -0.14 3.44
CA ALA A 344 25.65 -0.99 4.16
C ALA A 344 25.26 -1.08 5.64
N CYS A 345 25.15 -2.30 6.16
CA CYS A 345 24.97 -2.56 7.59
C CYS A 345 26.31 -2.56 8.31
N LYS A 346 26.42 -1.77 9.36
CA LYS A 346 27.57 -1.79 10.26
C LYS A 346 27.12 -2.31 11.62
N LEU A 347 27.63 -3.47 11.99
CA LEU A 347 27.34 -4.13 13.25
C LEU A 347 28.03 -3.42 14.43
N PRO A 348 27.45 -3.46 15.65
CA PRO A 348 28.10 -2.92 16.82
C PRO A 348 29.35 -3.73 17.20
N ASP A 349 30.28 -3.07 17.88
CA ASP A 349 31.52 -3.70 18.33
C ASP A 349 31.26 -4.98 19.17
N GLY A 350 31.97 -6.06 18.81
CA GLY A 350 31.82 -7.35 19.47
C GLY A 350 30.73 -8.28 18.87
N ILE A 351 29.97 -7.82 17.89
CA ILE A 351 29.04 -8.66 17.13
C ILE A 351 29.66 -8.95 15.75
N GLU A 352 30.07 -10.19 15.51
CA GLU A 352 30.68 -10.59 14.24
C GLU A 352 29.61 -10.94 13.18
N MET A 353 28.45 -11.48 13.61
CA MET A 353 27.38 -11.90 12.73
C MET A 353 26.01 -11.76 13.41
N VAL A 354 24.96 -11.71 12.60
CA VAL A 354 23.55 -11.69 13.03
C VAL A 354 22.84 -12.89 12.41
N MET A 355 22.15 -13.67 13.25
CA MET A 355 21.45 -14.88 12.84
C MET A 355 19.98 -14.57 12.47
N PRO A 356 19.37 -15.39 11.60
CA PRO A 356 17.91 -15.36 11.46
C PRO A 356 17.21 -15.57 12.81
N GLY A 357 16.26 -14.68 13.13
CA GLY A 357 15.53 -14.65 14.40
C GLY A 357 16.12 -13.68 15.43
N ASP A 358 17.27 -13.07 15.15
CA ASP A 358 17.87 -12.08 16.06
C ASP A 358 17.25 -10.69 15.92
N ASN A 359 17.27 -9.97 17.04
CA ASN A 359 17.08 -8.52 17.07
C ASN A 359 18.46 -7.86 17.22
N VAL A 360 18.74 -6.89 16.39
CA VAL A 360 20.03 -6.18 16.40
C VAL A 360 19.83 -4.68 16.25
N THR A 361 20.57 -3.90 17.04
CA THR A 361 20.72 -2.47 16.79
C THR A 361 22.00 -2.26 15.98
N MET A 362 21.90 -1.70 14.80
CA MET A 362 23.03 -1.50 13.89
C MET A 362 23.00 -0.12 13.24
N THR A 363 24.14 0.33 12.74
CA THR A 363 24.22 1.52 11.91
C THR A 363 24.00 1.15 10.45
N VAL A 364 23.17 1.91 9.77
CA VAL A 364 22.93 1.77 8.32
C VAL A 364 23.46 3.01 7.61
N GLU A 365 24.20 2.79 6.53
CA GLU A 365 24.72 3.84 5.66
C GLU A 365 24.22 3.60 4.24
N LEU A 366 23.32 4.49 3.76
CA LEU A 366 22.69 4.42 2.45
C LEU A 366 23.60 5.02 1.37
N ILE A 367 23.51 4.50 0.15
CA ILE A 367 24.25 5.05 -1.00
C ILE A 367 23.69 6.37 -1.52
N ASN A 368 22.39 6.66 -1.27
CA ASN A 368 21.72 7.90 -1.62
C ASN A 368 21.00 8.44 -0.38
N SER A 369 20.92 9.76 -0.29
CA SER A 369 20.15 10.42 0.76
C SER A 369 18.66 10.27 0.51
N ILE A 370 17.92 9.95 1.53
CA ILE A 370 16.45 9.86 1.49
C ILE A 370 15.83 10.62 2.66
N ALA A 371 14.57 10.97 2.50
CA ALA A 371 13.79 11.60 3.56
C ALA A 371 13.41 10.58 4.63
N ILE A 372 14.21 10.48 5.69
CA ILE A 372 13.96 9.60 6.84
C ILE A 372 13.82 10.40 8.13
N GLU A 373 13.05 9.86 9.05
CA GLU A 373 12.80 10.44 10.38
C GLU A 373 12.85 9.31 11.41
N GLU A 374 13.10 9.64 12.67
CA GLU A 374 13.03 8.69 13.78
C GLU A 374 11.63 8.06 13.87
N GLY A 375 11.57 6.76 14.11
CA GLY A 375 10.34 5.98 14.14
C GLY A 375 9.85 5.48 12.79
N LEU A 376 10.50 5.88 11.67
CA LEU A 376 10.11 5.38 10.34
C LEU A 376 10.45 3.90 10.21
N ARG A 377 9.46 3.10 9.83
CA ARG A 377 9.63 1.66 9.56
C ARG A 377 10.18 1.42 8.15
N PHE A 378 10.91 0.33 8.00
CA PHE A 378 11.44 -0.11 6.73
C PHE A 378 11.55 -1.64 6.65
N ALA A 379 11.58 -2.15 5.43
CA ALA A 379 11.88 -3.54 5.14
C ALA A 379 13.28 -3.67 4.53
N ILE A 380 13.96 -4.77 4.81
CA ILE A 380 15.24 -5.13 4.18
C ILE A 380 14.98 -6.31 3.24
N ARG A 381 15.38 -6.18 1.99
CA ARG A 381 15.18 -7.21 0.96
C ARG A 381 16.48 -7.62 0.28
N GLU A 382 16.56 -8.89 -0.07
CA GLU A 382 17.65 -9.50 -0.81
C GLU A 382 17.10 -10.53 -1.80
N GLY A 383 17.49 -10.45 -3.06
CA GLY A 383 17.09 -11.42 -4.09
C GLY A 383 15.58 -11.56 -4.27
N GLY A 384 14.81 -10.47 -4.11
CA GLY A 384 13.36 -10.47 -4.24
C GLY A 384 12.60 -10.98 -3.01
N ARG A 385 13.28 -11.21 -1.87
CA ARG A 385 12.67 -11.67 -0.61
C ARG A 385 12.89 -10.66 0.49
N THR A 386 11.94 -10.51 1.37
CA THR A 386 12.10 -9.77 2.62
C THR A 386 12.89 -10.62 3.60
N VAL A 387 14.01 -10.09 4.09
CA VAL A 387 14.91 -10.81 4.99
C VAL A 387 14.96 -10.22 6.39
N ALA A 388 14.53 -8.98 6.54
CA ALA A 388 14.43 -8.34 7.84
C ALA A 388 13.46 -7.16 7.79
N SER A 389 13.02 -6.72 8.93
CA SER A 389 12.27 -5.47 9.12
C SER A 389 12.88 -4.65 10.24
N GLY A 390 12.74 -3.34 10.18
CA GLY A 390 13.32 -2.48 11.19
C GLY A 390 12.62 -1.13 11.32
N VAL A 391 13.08 -0.38 12.30
CA VAL A 391 12.67 0.98 12.56
C VAL A 391 13.90 1.88 12.72
N VAL A 392 13.82 3.11 12.23
CA VAL A 392 14.85 4.13 12.44
C VAL A 392 14.84 4.55 13.91
N ALA A 393 15.86 4.19 14.66
CA ALA A 393 15.96 4.51 16.09
C ALA A 393 16.48 5.94 16.31
N SER A 394 17.47 6.36 15.53
CA SER A 394 17.98 7.75 15.55
C SER A 394 18.73 8.10 14.26
N ILE A 395 18.77 9.37 13.93
CA ILE A 395 19.52 9.89 12.78
C ILE A 395 20.98 10.17 13.23
N VAL A 396 21.94 9.79 12.39
CA VAL A 396 23.37 10.02 12.64
C VAL A 396 23.91 11.12 11.73
N GLU A 397 23.51 11.10 10.43
CA GLU A 397 23.95 12.07 9.42
C GLU A 397 22.95 12.23 8.29
#